data_126d41793ff9828fcd714210866249ca
#
_entry.id   126d41793ff9828fcd714210866249ca
#
_cell.length_a   1.000
_cell.length_b   1.000
_cell.length_c   1.000
_cell.angle_alpha   90.00
_cell.angle_beta   90.00
_cell.angle_gamma   90.00
#
_symmetry.space_group_name_H-M   'P 1'
#
loop_
_entity.id
_entity.type
_entity.pdbx_description
1 polymer ?
#
loop_
_entity_poly.entity_id
_entity_poly.type
_entity_poly.pdbx_seq_one_letter_code
_entity_poly.pdbx_strand_id
1 'polypeptide(L)'
;MPHAREHRVMGLKRISGGSSRETYAFDLEWSEGTETRTRPMIGRRDPTGGLLKSDREREFKVIDAMHRAGLKVPEPLYLELDASVMDRPFFIMHRAAGQTGMGAFPAVEAETTRAKVADDFLSELARLQSIDYREYGLEILGAPKNLDEPARIQAAHWNEIYERDRMDEHYPILDAAFAWLKANPVVTDRVVVVHGDYRSGNYLYDENGIIAMLDWEMAHLGDPMEDLGWASMMFWGREELAGGLMEREAFYRLYEQKTGRRVDRERLFFYQVLGNAKMAVICLTGIRDFVEQRTSDAVMPFLELLLPALFEDLANQLLLV
;
A
#
# COMPACT_ATOMS: atom_id res chain seq x y z
N MET A 1 -28.05 -7.13 -5.34
CA MET A 1 -29.00 -8.02 -4.62
C MET A 1 -30.38 -7.88 -5.26
N PRO A 2 -30.69 -8.61 -6.33
CA PRO A 2 -31.91 -8.35 -7.15
C PRO A 2 -33.23 -8.74 -6.45
N HIS A 3 -33.19 -9.47 -5.36
CA HIS A 3 -34.39 -9.92 -4.63
C HIS A 3 -34.57 -9.26 -3.26
N ALA A 4 -33.66 -8.40 -2.85
CA ALA A 4 -33.71 -7.71 -1.58
C ALA A 4 -34.69 -6.52 -1.63
N ARG A 5 -35.49 -6.37 -0.58
CA ARG A 5 -36.40 -5.24 -0.39
C ARG A 5 -36.03 -4.50 0.88
N GLU A 6 -36.52 -3.25 1.03
CA GLU A 6 -36.36 -2.45 2.25
C GLU A 6 -34.90 -2.33 2.70
N HIS A 7 -34.05 -1.78 1.85
CA HIS A 7 -32.66 -1.52 2.21
C HIS A 7 -32.55 -0.36 3.20
N ARG A 8 -31.78 -0.55 4.27
CA ARG A 8 -31.50 0.48 5.26
C ARG A 8 -30.01 0.55 5.57
N VAL A 9 -29.47 1.76 5.52
CA VAL A 9 -28.10 2.04 5.99
C VAL A 9 -28.16 2.37 7.47
N MET A 10 -27.42 1.60 8.27
CA MET A 10 -27.38 1.73 9.73
C MET A 10 -25.98 2.13 10.18
N GLY A 11 -25.89 2.95 11.22
CA GLY A 11 -24.63 3.25 11.89
C GLY A 11 -23.57 3.92 11.00
N LEU A 12 -23.98 4.72 9.98
CA LEU A 12 -23.04 5.40 9.08
C LEU A 12 -22.09 6.29 9.87
N LYS A 13 -20.80 5.98 9.78
CA LYS A 13 -19.73 6.68 10.49
C LYS A 13 -18.55 6.88 9.56
N ARG A 14 -18.03 8.10 9.49
CA ARG A 14 -16.73 8.36 8.86
C ARG A 14 -15.63 7.80 9.76
N ILE A 15 -14.71 7.02 9.17
CA ILE A 15 -13.52 6.53 9.85
C ILE A 15 -12.44 7.58 9.66
N SER A 16 -11.89 8.09 10.78
CA SER A 16 -10.71 8.95 10.79
C SER A 16 -9.47 8.06 10.74
N GLY A 17 -8.51 8.34 9.86
CA GLY A 17 -7.24 7.60 9.82
C GLY A 17 -6.65 7.32 8.43
N GLY A 18 -7.27 7.81 7.36
CA GLY A 18 -6.67 7.80 6.03
C GLY A 18 -6.57 9.23 5.49
N SER A 19 -5.36 9.74 5.29
CA SER A 19 -5.12 11.12 4.82
C SER A 19 -5.52 11.33 3.36
N SER A 20 -5.62 10.27 2.59
CA SER A 20 -5.89 10.32 1.16
C SER A 20 -7.35 10.10 0.78
N ARG A 21 -8.25 9.70 1.73
CA ARG A 21 -9.60 9.23 1.35
C ARG A 21 -10.67 9.44 2.40
N GLU A 22 -11.91 9.62 1.93
CA GLU A 22 -13.09 9.56 2.79
C GLU A 22 -13.58 8.11 2.90
N THR A 23 -13.35 7.51 4.06
CA THR A 23 -13.78 6.13 4.36
C THR A 23 -14.96 6.16 5.33
N TYR A 24 -16.03 5.44 4.98
CA TYR A 24 -17.25 5.34 5.77
C TYR A 24 -17.52 3.88 6.13
N ALA A 25 -17.73 3.61 7.42
CA ALA A 25 -18.25 2.33 7.89
C ALA A 25 -19.76 2.44 8.10
N PHE A 26 -20.49 1.39 7.72
CA PHE A 26 -21.92 1.27 7.94
C PHE A 26 -22.34 -0.20 7.91
N ASP A 27 -23.55 -0.47 8.37
CA ASP A 27 -24.17 -1.76 8.20
C ASP A 27 -25.33 -1.63 7.21
N LEU A 28 -25.35 -2.50 6.20
CA LEU A 28 -26.47 -2.59 5.27
C LEU A 28 -27.43 -3.66 5.76
N GLU A 29 -28.64 -3.23 6.08
CA GLU A 29 -29.76 -4.11 6.43
C GLU A 29 -30.71 -4.23 5.24
N TRP A 30 -31.22 -5.42 4.97
CA TRP A 30 -32.24 -5.66 3.95
C TRP A 30 -33.13 -6.84 4.29
N SER A 31 -34.33 -6.84 3.74
CA SER A 31 -35.30 -7.93 3.88
C SER A 31 -35.20 -8.88 2.69
N GLU A 32 -35.11 -10.18 2.94
CA GLU A 32 -35.16 -11.24 1.95
C GLU A 32 -36.25 -12.26 2.36
N GLY A 33 -37.43 -12.11 1.77
CA GLY A 33 -38.63 -12.81 2.23
C GLY A 33 -39.07 -12.33 3.62
N THR A 34 -39.07 -13.22 4.60
CA THR A 34 -39.41 -12.91 6.01
C THR A 34 -38.15 -12.68 6.88
N GLU A 35 -36.96 -12.87 6.33
CA GLU A 35 -35.71 -12.70 7.07
C GLU A 35 -35.13 -11.30 6.89
N THR A 36 -34.67 -10.70 7.97
CA THR A 36 -33.85 -9.50 7.95
C THR A 36 -32.37 -9.92 8.01
N ARG A 37 -31.59 -9.45 7.05
CA ARG A 37 -30.15 -9.69 6.99
C ARG A 37 -29.40 -8.39 7.16
N THR A 38 -28.23 -8.47 7.80
CA THR A 38 -27.34 -7.34 8.01
C THR A 38 -25.94 -7.70 7.57
N ARG A 39 -25.27 -6.78 6.87
CA ARG A 39 -23.89 -6.95 6.43
C ARG A 39 -23.05 -5.70 6.72
N PRO A 40 -21.91 -5.85 7.39
CA PRO A 40 -20.99 -4.74 7.61
C PRO A 40 -20.30 -4.33 6.30
N MET A 41 -20.27 -3.01 6.04
CA MET A 41 -19.78 -2.43 4.80
C MET A 41 -18.75 -1.33 5.05
N ILE A 42 -17.88 -1.13 4.07
CA ILE A 42 -17.04 0.05 3.92
C ILE A 42 -17.38 0.71 2.59
N GLY A 43 -17.61 2.02 2.62
CA GLY A 43 -17.65 2.88 1.44
C GLY A 43 -16.38 3.72 1.36
N ARG A 44 -15.71 3.73 0.22
CA ARG A 44 -14.55 4.61 -0.05
C ARG A 44 -14.94 5.58 -1.17
N ARG A 45 -14.85 6.88 -0.86
CA ARG A 45 -15.17 7.98 -1.78
C ARG A 45 -13.94 8.85 -2.01
N ASP A 46 -13.81 9.43 -3.19
CA ASP A 46 -12.72 10.36 -3.47
C ASP A 46 -12.82 11.62 -2.60
N PRO A 47 -11.71 12.11 -2.03
CA PRO A 47 -11.69 13.38 -1.31
C PRO A 47 -11.81 14.55 -2.27
N THR A 48 -12.02 15.77 -1.73
CA THR A 48 -11.97 17.02 -2.50
C THR A 48 -10.54 17.39 -2.93
N GLY A 49 -9.53 16.84 -2.28
CA GLY A 49 -8.10 16.92 -2.57
C GLY A 49 -7.44 15.70 -1.93
N GLY A 50 -6.28 15.30 -2.36
CA GLY A 50 -5.60 14.13 -1.78
C GLY A 50 -4.16 14.01 -2.23
N LEU A 51 -3.34 13.36 -1.39
CA LEU A 51 -1.90 13.13 -1.56
C LEU A 51 -1.56 12.45 -2.90
N LEU A 52 -2.45 11.60 -3.40
CA LEU A 52 -2.26 10.88 -4.65
C LEU A 52 -3.49 11.03 -5.54
N LYS A 53 -3.27 11.31 -6.82
CA LYS A 53 -4.33 11.16 -7.83
C LYS A 53 -4.64 9.67 -7.96
N SER A 54 -5.71 9.23 -7.31
CA SER A 54 -6.14 7.84 -7.40
C SER A 54 -7.25 7.69 -8.43
N ASP A 55 -7.14 6.63 -9.20
CA ASP A 55 -8.19 6.18 -10.09
C ASP A 55 -9.04 5.15 -9.33
N ARG A 56 -10.29 5.53 -9.02
CA ARG A 56 -11.22 4.71 -8.24
C ARG A 56 -11.56 3.41 -8.95
N GLU A 57 -11.72 3.48 -10.24
CA GLU A 57 -11.97 2.30 -11.07
C GLU A 57 -10.78 1.34 -11.04
N ARG A 58 -9.57 1.87 -11.14
CA ARG A 58 -8.33 1.09 -11.10
C ARG A 58 -8.18 0.37 -9.76
N GLU A 59 -8.34 1.08 -8.63
CA GLU A 59 -8.23 0.48 -7.29
C GLU A 59 -9.28 -0.63 -7.10
N PHE A 60 -10.55 -0.37 -7.46
CA PHE A 60 -11.61 -1.37 -7.37
C PHE A 60 -11.30 -2.62 -8.21
N LYS A 61 -10.84 -2.43 -9.44
CA LYS A 61 -10.46 -3.55 -10.33
C LYS A 61 -9.29 -4.37 -9.77
N VAL A 62 -8.32 -3.72 -9.13
CA VAL A 62 -7.22 -4.44 -8.45
C VAL A 62 -7.76 -5.26 -7.30
N ILE A 63 -8.56 -4.68 -6.40
CA ILE A 63 -9.14 -5.42 -5.27
C ILE A 63 -10.00 -6.59 -5.75
N ASP A 64 -10.81 -6.40 -6.80
CA ASP A 64 -11.62 -7.46 -7.40
C ASP A 64 -10.76 -8.59 -7.97
N ALA A 65 -9.69 -8.25 -8.69
CA ALA A 65 -8.76 -9.22 -9.22
C ALA A 65 -8.08 -10.01 -8.09
N MET A 66 -7.61 -9.33 -7.03
CA MET A 66 -6.99 -9.98 -5.87
C MET A 66 -7.97 -10.88 -5.12
N HIS A 67 -9.21 -10.43 -4.96
CA HIS A 67 -10.27 -11.25 -4.34
C HIS A 67 -10.55 -12.53 -5.16
N ARG A 68 -10.70 -12.41 -6.48
CA ARG A 68 -10.89 -13.56 -7.39
C ARG A 68 -9.69 -14.50 -7.42
N ALA A 69 -8.48 -13.96 -7.25
CA ALA A 69 -7.24 -14.75 -7.14
C ALA A 69 -7.07 -15.43 -5.76
N GLY A 70 -7.99 -15.17 -4.82
CA GLY A 70 -8.00 -15.80 -3.50
C GLY A 70 -7.02 -15.19 -2.50
N LEU A 71 -6.55 -13.95 -2.71
CA LEU A 71 -5.82 -13.20 -1.70
C LEU A 71 -6.75 -12.79 -0.57
N LYS A 72 -6.16 -12.62 0.62
CA LYS A 72 -6.86 -12.03 1.77
C LYS A 72 -7.06 -10.53 1.53
N VAL A 73 -8.18 -10.16 0.90
CA VAL A 73 -8.59 -8.77 0.66
C VAL A 73 -10.08 -8.62 1.00
N PRO A 74 -10.56 -7.42 1.34
CA PRO A 74 -11.98 -7.20 1.51
C PRO A 74 -12.73 -7.51 0.21
N GLU A 75 -13.86 -8.22 0.29
CA GLU A 75 -14.69 -8.51 -0.89
C GLU A 75 -15.25 -7.21 -1.49
N PRO A 76 -14.88 -6.84 -2.73
CA PRO A 76 -15.45 -5.70 -3.42
C PRO A 76 -16.87 -6.03 -3.88
N LEU A 77 -17.80 -5.08 -3.75
CA LEU A 77 -19.21 -5.34 -3.95
C LEU A 77 -19.83 -4.46 -5.03
N TYR A 78 -19.46 -3.19 -5.07
CA TYR A 78 -20.08 -2.22 -5.97
C TYR A 78 -19.15 -1.06 -6.26
N LEU A 79 -19.08 -0.66 -7.52
CA LEU A 79 -18.36 0.53 -8.00
C LEU A 79 -19.34 1.49 -8.64
N GLU A 80 -19.30 2.77 -8.26
CA GLU A 80 -20.04 3.86 -8.88
C GLU A 80 -19.08 4.92 -9.38
N LEU A 81 -19.12 5.18 -10.68
CA LEU A 81 -18.31 6.19 -11.35
C LEU A 81 -19.08 7.46 -11.67
N ASP A 82 -20.43 7.39 -11.65
CA ASP A 82 -21.27 8.55 -11.88
C ASP A 82 -21.28 9.47 -10.66
N ALA A 83 -20.57 10.60 -10.78
CA ALA A 83 -20.51 11.60 -9.73
C ALA A 83 -21.86 12.20 -9.35
N SER A 84 -22.92 12.07 -10.21
CA SER A 84 -24.24 12.58 -9.88
C SER A 84 -24.92 11.83 -8.74
N VAL A 85 -24.48 10.61 -8.41
CA VAL A 85 -25.06 9.76 -7.37
C VAL A 85 -24.65 10.22 -5.96
N MET A 86 -23.36 10.53 -5.75
CA MET A 86 -22.82 10.97 -4.45
C MET A 86 -21.73 12.05 -4.60
N ASP A 87 -21.86 12.96 -5.54
CA ASP A 87 -20.94 14.06 -5.87
C ASP A 87 -19.58 13.63 -6.42
N ARG A 88 -19.18 12.36 -6.21
CA ARG A 88 -17.85 11.83 -6.60
C ARG A 88 -17.92 10.31 -6.74
N PRO A 89 -17.03 9.71 -7.54
CA PRO A 89 -16.88 8.26 -7.63
C PRO A 89 -16.64 7.63 -6.25
N PHE A 90 -17.23 6.46 -6.04
CA PHE A 90 -17.06 5.68 -4.82
C PHE A 90 -17.16 4.19 -5.11
N PHE A 91 -16.67 3.38 -4.19
CA PHE A 91 -16.97 1.95 -4.18
C PHE A 91 -17.34 1.45 -2.78
N ILE A 92 -18.03 0.31 -2.76
CA ILE A 92 -18.45 -0.37 -1.55
C ILE A 92 -17.79 -1.76 -1.51
N MET A 93 -17.28 -2.12 -0.33
CA MET A 93 -16.71 -3.43 -0.06
C MET A 93 -17.18 -3.96 1.30
N HIS A 94 -17.01 -5.25 1.54
CA HIS A 94 -17.24 -5.86 2.85
C HIS A 94 -16.29 -5.25 3.90
N ARG A 95 -16.80 -4.94 5.09
CA ARG A 95 -15.99 -4.51 6.23
C ARG A 95 -15.43 -5.73 6.94
N ALA A 96 -14.17 -6.04 6.70
CA ALA A 96 -13.45 -7.06 7.45
C ALA A 96 -13.30 -6.63 8.93
N ALA A 97 -13.46 -7.58 9.85
CA ALA A 97 -13.14 -7.37 11.26
C ALA A 97 -11.63 -7.54 11.49
N GLY A 98 -11.07 -6.87 12.48
CA GLY A 98 -9.64 -6.99 12.82
C GLY A 98 -9.06 -5.69 13.34
N GLN A 99 -7.79 -5.76 13.73
CA GLN A 99 -7.00 -4.62 14.18
C GLN A 99 -6.01 -4.22 13.08
N THR A 100 -5.66 -2.94 13.00
CA THR A 100 -4.51 -2.47 12.21
C THR A 100 -3.33 -2.24 13.14
N GLY A 101 -2.13 -2.66 12.72
CA GLY A 101 -0.88 -2.24 13.38
C GLY A 101 -0.35 -0.99 12.69
N MET A 102 -0.19 0.12 13.39
CA MET A 102 0.56 1.27 12.88
C MET A 102 2.01 1.16 13.34
N GLY A 103 2.93 1.02 12.39
CA GLY A 103 4.36 0.89 12.69
C GLY A 103 4.73 -0.48 13.27
N ALA A 104 5.84 -0.52 14.02
CA ALA A 104 6.26 -1.73 14.71
C ALA A 104 5.12 -2.25 15.60
N PHE A 105 4.89 -3.56 15.56
CA PHE A 105 3.91 -4.22 16.42
C PHE A 105 4.03 -3.70 17.86
N PRO A 106 2.91 -3.35 18.53
CA PRO A 106 2.95 -2.98 19.93
C PRO A 106 3.68 -4.09 20.72
N ALA A 107 4.51 -3.69 21.64
CA ALA A 107 5.29 -4.64 22.47
C ALA A 107 4.42 -5.63 23.30
N VAL A 108 3.11 -5.41 23.29
CA VAL A 108 2.09 -6.15 24.05
C VAL A 108 1.57 -7.38 23.30
N GLU A 109 1.82 -7.50 21.99
CA GLU A 109 1.26 -8.63 21.27
C GLU A 109 2.09 -9.89 21.47
N ALA A 110 1.37 -10.98 21.76
CA ALA A 110 1.98 -12.27 21.94
C ALA A 110 2.88 -12.62 20.74
N GLU A 111 4.08 -13.09 21.01
CA GLU A 111 5.06 -13.53 20.00
C GLU A 111 4.43 -14.52 19.00
N THR A 112 3.50 -15.33 19.47
CA THR A 112 2.73 -16.28 18.66
C THR A 112 1.86 -15.59 17.59
N THR A 113 1.17 -14.49 17.92
CA THR A 113 0.36 -13.72 16.96
C THR A 113 1.28 -13.06 15.93
N ARG A 114 2.38 -12.43 16.38
CA ARG A 114 3.35 -11.81 15.49
C ARG A 114 3.97 -12.82 14.50
N ALA A 115 4.28 -14.04 14.95
CA ALA A 115 4.81 -15.09 14.09
C ALA A 115 3.79 -15.53 13.02
N LYS A 116 2.50 -15.67 13.37
CA LYS A 116 1.43 -15.97 12.41
C LYS A 116 1.23 -14.83 11.39
N VAL A 117 1.24 -13.59 11.86
CA VAL A 117 1.14 -12.43 10.98
C VAL A 117 2.32 -12.36 10.03
N ALA A 118 3.55 -12.64 10.49
CA ALA A 118 4.74 -12.69 9.65
C ALA A 118 4.65 -13.78 8.57
N ASP A 119 4.18 -14.98 8.95
CA ASP A 119 3.97 -16.09 8.02
C ASP A 119 2.91 -15.75 6.96
N ASP A 120 1.76 -15.22 7.38
CA ASP A 120 0.69 -14.79 6.48
C ASP A 120 1.14 -13.64 5.56
N PHE A 121 1.86 -12.64 6.12
CA PHE A 121 2.34 -11.49 5.37
C PHE A 121 3.21 -11.93 4.18
N LEU A 122 4.17 -12.82 4.41
CA LEU A 122 5.01 -13.32 3.34
C LEU A 122 4.31 -14.36 2.46
N SER A 123 3.32 -15.09 2.97
CA SER A 123 2.50 -15.98 2.16
C SER A 123 1.61 -15.21 1.18
N GLU A 124 0.98 -14.11 1.63
CA GLU A 124 0.16 -13.26 0.77
C GLU A 124 1.03 -12.52 -0.26
N LEU A 125 2.25 -12.07 0.11
CA LEU A 125 3.21 -11.51 -0.85
C LEU A 125 3.62 -12.53 -1.92
N ALA A 126 3.92 -13.75 -1.53
CA ALA A 126 4.27 -14.83 -2.46
C ALA A 126 3.09 -15.14 -3.41
N ARG A 127 1.86 -15.18 -2.88
CA ARG A 127 0.64 -15.37 -3.67
C ARG A 127 0.43 -14.22 -4.65
N LEU A 128 0.53 -12.97 -4.20
CA LEU A 128 0.44 -11.78 -5.04
C LEU A 128 1.41 -11.84 -6.22
N GLN A 129 2.66 -12.17 -5.95
CA GLN A 129 3.71 -12.28 -6.95
C GLN A 129 3.61 -13.51 -7.87
N SER A 130 2.73 -14.46 -7.56
CA SER A 130 2.47 -15.65 -8.39
C SER A 130 1.34 -15.47 -9.39
N ILE A 131 0.55 -14.37 -9.28
CA ILE A 131 -0.60 -14.12 -10.15
C ILE A 131 -0.12 -13.77 -11.57
N ASP A 132 -0.67 -14.43 -12.58
CA ASP A 132 -0.59 -13.88 -13.93
C ASP A 132 -1.60 -12.74 -14.07
N TYR A 133 -1.09 -11.53 -14.06
CA TYR A 133 -1.90 -10.31 -14.12
C TYR A 133 -2.81 -10.24 -15.38
N ARG A 134 -2.46 -10.96 -16.45
CA ARG A 134 -3.26 -11.01 -17.69
C ARG A 134 -4.55 -11.79 -17.52
N GLU A 135 -4.51 -12.89 -16.74
CA GLU A 135 -5.71 -13.68 -16.45
C GLU A 135 -6.78 -12.90 -15.67
N TYR A 136 -6.36 -11.83 -15.00
CA TYR A 136 -7.23 -10.98 -14.18
C TYR A 136 -7.51 -9.60 -14.79
N GLY A 137 -7.03 -9.35 -16.02
CA GLY A 137 -7.28 -8.09 -16.72
C GLY A 137 -6.54 -6.88 -16.11
N LEU A 138 -5.37 -7.14 -15.50
CA LEU A 138 -4.59 -6.09 -14.81
C LEU A 138 -3.56 -5.40 -15.72
N GLU A 139 -3.61 -5.59 -17.05
CA GLU A 139 -2.83 -4.80 -18.02
C GLU A 139 -3.10 -3.31 -17.92
N ILE A 140 -4.27 -2.92 -17.39
CA ILE A 140 -4.63 -1.53 -17.07
C ILE A 140 -3.64 -0.86 -16.12
N LEU A 141 -2.84 -1.64 -15.39
CA LEU A 141 -1.80 -1.13 -14.49
C LEU A 141 -0.56 -0.62 -15.24
N GLY A 142 -0.52 -0.77 -16.56
CA GLY A 142 0.58 -0.32 -17.39
C GLY A 142 1.72 -1.35 -17.42
N ALA A 143 1.60 -2.39 -18.26
CA ALA A 143 2.63 -3.42 -18.36
C ALA A 143 3.95 -2.84 -18.94
N PRO A 144 5.10 -3.03 -18.26
CA PRO A 144 6.40 -2.70 -18.81
C PRO A 144 6.64 -3.45 -20.13
N LYS A 145 7.31 -2.82 -21.09
CA LYS A 145 7.60 -3.41 -22.41
C LYS A 145 8.73 -4.43 -22.37
N ASN A 146 9.62 -4.26 -21.40
CA ASN A 146 10.77 -5.14 -21.19
C ASN A 146 11.17 -5.16 -19.71
N LEU A 147 12.14 -6.00 -19.35
CA LEU A 147 12.51 -6.28 -17.97
C LEU A 147 13.41 -5.22 -17.30
N ASP A 148 13.94 -4.25 -18.05
CA ASP A 148 14.72 -3.13 -17.51
C ASP A 148 13.88 -1.88 -17.23
N GLU A 149 12.62 -1.85 -17.68
CA GLU A 149 11.73 -0.71 -17.48
C GLU A 149 11.21 -0.56 -16.03
N PRO A 150 10.84 -1.61 -15.26
CA PRO A 150 10.22 -1.43 -13.95
C PRO A 150 10.98 -0.49 -13.03
N ALA A 151 12.29 -0.71 -12.85
CA ALA A 151 13.12 0.13 -11.99
C ALA A 151 13.20 1.58 -12.50
N ARG A 152 13.34 1.76 -13.80
CA ARG A 152 13.42 3.10 -14.45
C ARG A 152 12.10 3.86 -14.31
N ILE A 153 10.97 3.19 -14.54
CA ILE A 153 9.63 3.79 -14.44
C ILE A 153 9.41 4.30 -13.01
N GLN A 154 9.67 3.46 -12.00
CA GLN A 154 9.43 3.84 -10.61
C GLN A 154 10.37 4.96 -10.15
N ALA A 155 11.67 4.88 -10.47
CA ALA A 155 12.61 5.94 -10.14
C ALA A 155 12.25 7.28 -10.82
N ALA A 156 11.83 7.26 -12.09
CA ALA A 156 11.42 8.45 -12.81
C ALA A 156 10.11 9.03 -12.24
N HIS A 157 9.12 8.18 -11.95
CA HIS A 157 7.84 8.58 -11.39
C HIS A 157 8.01 9.32 -10.05
N TRP A 158 8.78 8.74 -9.12
CA TRP A 158 8.99 9.36 -7.81
C TRP A 158 9.88 10.60 -7.87
N ASN A 159 10.84 10.64 -8.81
CA ASN A 159 11.61 11.85 -9.05
C ASN A 159 10.74 12.99 -9.62
N GLU A 160 9.79 12.70 -10.52
CA GLU A 160 8.84 13.70 -11.02
C GLU A 160 7.97 14.27 -9.89
N ILE A 161 7.48 13.42 -8.98
CA ILE A 161 6.72 13.84 -7.81
C ILE A 161 7.60 14.72 -6.90
N TYR A 162 8.84 14.31 -6.64
CA TYR A 162 9.80 15.08 -5.87
C TYR A 162 10.01 16.48 -6.45
N GLU A 163 10.33 16.60 -7.74
CA GLU A 163 10.53 17.88 -8.39
C GLU A 163 9.31 18.79 -8.34
N ARG A 164 8.11 18.21 -8.38
CA ARG A 164 6.86 18.94 -8.24
C ARG A 164 6.61 19.42 -6.82
N ASP A 165 6.91 18.58 -5.81
CA ASP A 165 6.42 18.74 -4.44
C ASP A 165 7.46 19.29 -3.46
N ARG A 166 8.74 19.37 -3.86
CA ARG A 166 9.81 20.00 -3.04
C ARG A 166 9.64 21.52 -2.85
N MET A 167 8.68 22.12 -3.51
CA MET A 167 8.46 23.57 -3.52
C MET A 167 9.75 24.32 -3.97
N ASP A 168 10.12 25.40 -3.28
CA ASP A 168 11.38 26.14 -3.53
C ASP A 168 12.55 25.62 -2.67
N GLU A 169 12.35 24.50 -1.96
CA GLU A 169 13.34 23.88 -1.10
C GLU A 169 14.30 22.97 -1.88
N HIS A 170 15.48 22.76 -1.32
CA HIS A 170 16.51 21.92 -1.91
C HIS A 170 16.96 20.85 -0.91
N TYR A 171 16.84 19.60 -1.31
CA TYR A 171 17.19 18.44 -0.50
C TYR A 171 18.33 17.65 -1.14
N PRO A 172 19.61 17.99 -0.90
CA PRO A 172 20.76 17.40 -1.58
C PRO A 172 20.81 15.86 -1.50
N ILE A 173 20.31 15.30 -0.38
CA ILE A 173 20.28 13.84 -0.22
C ILE A 173 19.27 13.16 -1.15
N LEU A 174 18.13 13.78 -1.42
CA LEU A 174 17.15 13.27 -2.39
C LEU A 174 17.66 13.42 -3.81
N ASP A 175 18.31 14.55 -4.13
CA ASP A 175 18.95 14.74 -5.43
C ASP A 175 20.01 13.66 -5.68
N ALA A 176 20.86 13.36 -4.68
CA ALA A 176 21.86 12.30 -4.76
C ALA A 176 21.21 10.92 -4.93
N ALA A 177 20.14 10.63 -4.17
CA ALA A 177 19.42 9.36 -4.24
C ALA A 177 18.80 9.15 -5.63
N PHE A 178 18.09 10.14 -6.17
CA PHE A 178 17.51 10.01 -7.52
C PHE A 178 18.57 9.99 -8.62
N ALA A 179 19.68 10.71 -8.48
CA ALA A 179 20.81 10.60 -9.39
C ALA A 179 21.41 9.19 -9.39
N TRP A 180 21.59 8.59 -8.19
CA TRP A 180 22.10 7.23 -8.05
C TRP A 180 21.12 6.20 -8.65
N LEU A 181 19.82 6.28 -8.32
CA LEU A 181 18.78 5.39 -8.88
C LEU A 181 18.73 5.43 -10.40
N LYS A 182 18.88 6.63 -10.98
CA LYS A 182 18.93 6.81 -12.44
C LYS A 182 20.18 6.20 -13.07
N ALA A 183 21.32 6.28 -12.38
CA ALA A 183 22.62 5.77 -12.88
C ALA A 183 22.75 4.25 -12.73
N ASN A 184 22.05 3.65 -11.74
CA ASN A 184 22.17 2.23 -11.37
C ASN A 184 20.84 1.46 -11.48
N PRO A 185 20.12 1.52 -12.63
CA PRO A 185 18.88 0.79 -12.78
C PRO A 185 19.13 -0.72 -12.78
N VAL A 186 18.30 -1.45 -12.05
CA VAL A 186 18.32 -2.91 -12.00
C VAL A 186 17.39 -3.52 -13.06
N VAL A 187 17.68 -4.77 -13.45
CA VAL A 187 16.85 -5.53 -14.40
C VAL A 187 16.08 -6.59 -13.62
N THR A 188 14.75 -6.57 -13.74
CA THR A 188 13.92 -7.61 -13.12
C THR A 188 14.04 -8.95 -13.82
N ASP A 189 13.82 -10.05 -13.13
CA ASP A 189 13.70 -11.38 -13.75
C ASP A 189 12.29 -11.65 -14.28
N ARG A 190 11.31 -10.90 -13.80
CA ARG A 190 9.89 -11.01 -14.19
C ARG A 190 9.08 -9.80 -13.76
N VAL A 191 7.96 -9.58 -14.43
CA VAL A 191 6.97 -8.57 -14.04
C VAL A 191 5.86 -9.25 -13.24
N VAL A 192 5.57 -8.68 -12.07
CA VAL A 192 4.51 -9.14 -11.15
C VAL A 192 3.56 -8.00 -10.81
N VAL A 193 2.45 -8.32 -10.16
CA VAL A 193 1.64 -7.31 -9.47
C VAL A 193 2.40 -6.87 -8.22
N VAL A 194 2.66 -5.57 -8.12
CA VAL A 194 3.25 -4.91 -6.96
C VAL A 194 2.13 -4.17 -6.24
N HIS A 195 2.05 -4.31 -4.93
CA HIS A 195 1.11 -3.57 -4.09
C HIS A 195 1.48 -2.08 -4.03
N GLY A 196 2.77 -1.80 -3.96
CA GLY A 196 3.34 -0.46 -3.91
C GLY A 196 3.36 0.18 -2.51
N ASP A 197 2.56 -0.31 -1.56
CA ASP A 197 2.60 0.10 -0.13
C ASP A 197 2.46 -1.12 0.79
N TYR A 198 3.23 -2.19 0.51
CA TYR A 198 3.20 -3.47 1.24
C TYR A 198 3.93 -3.37 2.58
N ARG A 199 3.21 -3.00 3.66
CA ARG A 199 3.81 -2.71 4.97
C ARG A 199 2.87 -3.01 6.14
N SER A 200 3.45 -3.04 7.34
CA SER A 200 2.66 -2.97 8.57
C SER A 200 1.83 -1.68 8.60
N GLY A 201 0.55 -1.81 8.98
CA GLY A 201 -0.44 -0.73 8.88
C GLY A 201 -1.42 -0.90 7.71
N ASN A 202 -1.04 -1.62 6.65
CA ASN A 202 -1.89 -1.88 5.50
C ASN A 202 -2.47 -3.30 5.48
N TYR A 203 -2.68 -3.87 6.65
CA TYR A 203 -3.46 -5.11 6.83
C TYR A 203 -4.29 -5.08 8.10
N LEU A 204 -5.35 -5.89 8.10
CA LEU A 204 -6.11 -6.25 9.30
C LEU A 204 -5.69 -7.62 9.78
N TYR A 205 -5.58 -7.80 11.09
CA TYR A 205 -5.20 -9.07 11.71
C TYR A 205 -5.96 -9.32 13.02
N ASP A 206 -5.93 -10.56 13.47
CA ASP A 206 -6.35 -11.02 14.79
C ASP A 206 -5.33 -12.03 15.37
N GLU A 207 -5.70 -12.77 16.40
CA GLU A 207 -4.87 -13.82 17.02
C GLU A 207 -4.56 -14.99 16.08
N ASN A 208 -5.25 -15.11 14.94
CA ASN A 208 -5.07 -16.18 13.96
C ASN A 208 -4.21 -15.77 12.76
N GLY A 209 -3.87 -14.49 12.63
CA GLY A 209 -3.03 -13.96 11.56
C GLY A 209 -3.69 -12.83 10.77
N ILE A 210 -3.27 -12.63 9.51
CA ILE A 210 -3.84 -11.60 8.63
C ILE A 210 -5.24 -12.00 8.14
N ILE A 211 -6.16 -11.05 8.24
CA ILE A 211 -7.54 -11.17 7.77
C ILE A 211 -7.68 -10.57 6.37
N ALA A 212 -7.09 -9.38 6.15
CA ALA A 212 -7.19 -8.68 4.88
C ALA A 212 -6.02 -7.72 4.66
N MET A 213 -5.46 -7.72 3.46
CA MET A 213 -4.54 -6.69 2.95
C MET A 213 -5.36 -5.50 2.45
N LEU A 214 -4.90 -4.30 2.72
CA LEU A 214 -5.60 -3.04 2.49
C LEU A 214 -4.75 -2.10 1.62
N ASP A 215 -5.39 -1.07 1.09
CA ASP A 215 -4.77 0.11 0.46
C ASP A 215 -4.00 -0.16 -0.84
N TRP A 216 -4.73 -0.63 -1.83
CA TRP A 216 -4.24 -1.02 -3.16
C TRP A 216 -4.09 0.15 -4.15
N GLU A 217 -4.13 1.40 -3.68
CA GLU A 217 -4.11 2.58 -4.54
C GLU A 217 -2.83 2.78 -5.32
N MET A 218 -1.71 2.26 -4.80
CA MET A 218 -0.39 2.36 -5.41
C MET A 218 -0.03 1.13 -6.25
N ALA A 219 -0.97 0.19 -6.42
CA ALA A 219 -0.70 -1.04 -7.15
C ALA A 219 -0.31 -0.78 -8.61
N HIS A 220 0.69 -1.50 -9.08
CA HIS A 220 1.22 -1.42 -10.44
C HIS A 220 1.88 -2.73 -10.86
N LEU A 221 2.41 -2.78 -12.08
CA LEU A 221 3.19 -3.92 -12.56
C LEU A 221 4.68 -3.59 -12.47
N GLY A 222 5.45 -4.42 -11.77
CA GLY A 222 6.83 -4.12 -11.43
C GLY A 222 7.67 -5.33 -11.05
N ASP A 223 8.77 -5.05 -10.36
CA ASP A 223 9.73 -6.04 -9.87
C ASP A 223 9.27 -6.65 -8.54
N PRO A 224 9.37 -7.98 -8.36
CA PRO A 224 9.02 -8.62 -7.08
C PRO A 224 9.85 -8.13 -5.87
N MET A 225 11.04 -7.55 -6.08
CA MET A 225 11.84 -7.01 -4.97
C MET A 225 11.33 -5.65 -4.46
N GLU A 226 10.42 -4.98 -5.18
CA GLU A 226 9.91 -3.66 -4.77
C GLU A 226 9.12 -3.73 -3.46
N ASP A 227 8.09 -4.57 -3.39
CA ASP A 227 7.31 -4.74 -2.16
C ASP A 227 8.14 -5.34 -1.02
N LEU A 228 9.07 -6.26 -1.32
CA LEU A 228 9.98 -6.81 -0.32
C LEU A 228 10.95 -5.75 0.23
N GLY A 229 11.49 -4.90 -0.65
CA GLY A 229 12.34 -3.77 -0.30
C GLY A 229 11.61 -2.77 0.58
N TRP A 230 10.40 -2.37 0.17
CA TRP A 230 9.53 -1.48 0.92
C TRP A 230 9.19 -2.04 2.31
N ALA A 231 8.72 -3.29 2.39
CA ALA A 231 8.36 -3.94 3.65
C ALA A 231 9.54 -4.09 4.61
N SER A 232 10.76 -4.21 4.09
CA SER A 232 11.97 -4.43 4.89
C SER A 232 12.78 -3.15 5.18
N MET A 233 12.27 -1.96 4.84
CA MET A 233 12.91 -0.69 5.22
C MET A 233 13.03 -0.57 6.74
N MET A 234 14.10 0.08 7.22
CA MET A 234 14.28 0.35 8.64
C MET A 234 13.15 1.20 9.22
N PHE A 235 12.58 2.07 8.41
CA PHE A 235 11.45 2.92 8.77
C PHE A 235 10.21 2.15 9.29
N TRP A 236 9.90 0.96 8.72
CA TRP A 236 8.75 0.14 9.13
C TRP A 236 9.06 -0.83 10.27
N GLY A 237 10.33 -1.02 10.59
CA GLY A 237 10.81 -1.88 11.65
C GLY A 237 11.62 -1.11 12.68
N ARG A 238 11.77 -1.66 13.87
CA ARG A 238 12.82 -1.22 14.75
C ARG A 238 14.12 -1.87 14.29
N GLU A 239 15.25 -1.27 14.58
CA GLU A 239 16.63 -1.56 14.10
C GLU A 239 16.93 -2.99 13.59
N GLU A 240 16.30 -4.02 14.14
CA GLU A 240 16.58 -5.42 13.83
C GLU A 240 15.45 -6.14 13.09
N LEU A 241 14.22 -5.57 13.05
CA LEU A 241 13.03 -6.25 12.52
C LEU A 241 12.64 -5.72 11.14
N ALA A 242 12.48 -6.61 10.17
CA ALA A 242 11.83 -6.30 8.90
C ALA A 242 10.32 -6.24 9.11
N GLY A 243 9.70 -5.14 8.64
CA GLY A 243 8.27 -4.89 8.77
C GLY A 243 7.76 -4.83 10.22
N GLY A 244 8.65 -4.73 11.21
CA GLY A 244 8.31 -4.87 12.62
C GLY A 244 7.92 -6.29 13.04
N LEU A 245 8.09 -7.28 12.17
CA LEU A 245 7.57 -8.64 12.33
C LEU A 245 8.62 -9.64 12.81
N MET A 246 9.77 -9.68 12.18
CA MET A 246 10.82 -10.65 12.50
C MET A 246 12.22 -10.15 12.11
N GLU A 247 13.25 -10.83 12.60
CA GLU A 247 14.64 -10.55 12.25
C GLU A 247 14.83 -10.55 10.72
N ARG A 248 15.61 -9.60 10.22
CA ARG A 248 15.71 -9.28 8.79
C ARG A 248 16.13 -10.46 7.91
N GLU A 249 17.16 -11.20 8.31
CA GLU A 249 17.60 -12.35 7.53
C GLU A 249 16.63 -13.54 7.62
N ALA A 250 15.91 -13.68 8.75
CA ALA A 250 14.84 -14.65 8.88
C ALA A 250 13.65 -14.29 7.98
N PHE A 251 13.32 -12.99 7.86
CA PHE A 251 12.29 -12.48 6.96
C PHE A 251 12.60 -12.81 5.49
N TYR A 252 13.83 -12.59 5.06
CA TYR A 252 14.24 -12.93 3.70
C TYR A 252 14.25 -14.45 3.45
N ARG A 253 14.75 -15.25 4.41
CA ARG A 253 14.68 -16.71 4.29
C ARG A 253 13.25 -17.23 4.20
N LEU A 254 12.32 -16.66 4.98
CA LEU A 254 10.90 -17.02 4.92
C LEU A 254 10.27 -16.63 3.57
N TYR A 255 10.61 -15.45 3.05
CA TYR A 255 10.20 -15.05 1.70
C TYR A 255 10.70 -16.05 0.63
N GLU A 256 11.97 -16.45 0.71
CA GLU A 256 12.55 -17.45 -0.21
C GLU A 256 11.82 -18.81 -0.11
N GLN A 257 11.47 -19.23 1.11
CA GLN A 257 10.70 -20.47 1.33
C GLN A 257 9.29 -20.37 0.72
N LYS A 258 8.59 -19.23 0.92
CA LYS A 258 7.22 -19.03 0.41
C LYS A 258 7.16 -18.89 -1.11
N THR A 259 8.15 -18.25 -1.71
CA THR A 259 8.19 -18.00 -3.17
C THR A 259 8.92 -19.08 -3.95
N GLY A 260 9.76 -19.90 -3.30
CA GLY A 260 10.71 -20.79 -3.97
C GLY A 260 11.82 -20.06 -4.73
N ARG A 261 12.03 -18.77 -4.47
CA ARG A 261 12.98 -17.91 -5.20
C ARG A 261 13.95 -17.26 -4.22
N ARG A 262 15.18 -17.06 -4.66
CA ARG A 262 16.17 -16.35 -3.87
C ARG A 262 15.93 -14.85 -3.89
N VAL A 263 16.21 -14.19 -2.80
CA VAL A 263 16.28 -12.73 -2.70
C VAL A 263 17.50 -12.24 -3.49
N ASP A 264 17.25 -11.44 -4.51
CA ASP A 264 18.29 -10.73 -5.24
C ASP A 264 18.68 -9.49 -4.43
N ARG A 265 19.88 -9.52 -3.85
CA ARG A 265 20.34 -8.47 -2.92
C ARG A 265 20.61 -7.14 -3.60
N GLU A 266 21.03 -7.14 -4.86
CA GLU A 266 21.27 -5.93 -5.65
C GLU A 266 19.95 -5.23 -5.96
N ARG A 267 18.97 -5.99 -6.48
CA ARG A 267 17.61 -5.46 -6.73
C ARG A 267 16.94 -5.02 -5.44
N LEU A 268 17.04 -5.80 -4.38
CA LEU A 268 16.49 -5.45 -3.07
C LEU A 268 17.06 -4.12 -2.56
N PHE A 269 18.36 -3.93 -2.65
CA PHE A 269 19.03 -2.71 -2.24
C PHE A 269 18.55 -1.50 -3.06
N PHE A 270 18.47 -1.65 -4.38
CA PHE A 270 17.90 -0.61 -5.24
C PHE A 270 16.50 -0.17 -4.77
N TYR A 271 15.62 -1.13 -4.50
CA TYR A 271 14.26 -0.83 -4.06
C TYR A 271 14.17 -0.35 -2.61
N GLN A 272 15.15 -0.62 -1.77
CA GLN A 272 15.25 0.00 -0.43
C GLN A 272 15.67 1.47 -0.53
N VAL A 273 16.62 1.81 -1.39
CA VAL A 273 16.98 3.22 -1.68
C VAL A 273 15.78 3.96 -2.27
N LEU A 274 15.14 3.38 -3.28
CA LEU A 274 13.92 3.94 -3.87
C LEU A 274 12.82 4.10 -2.82
N GLY A 275 12.63 3.13 -1.94
CA GLY A 275 11.64 3.16 -0.88
C GLY A 275 11.85 4.30 0.11
N ASN A 276 13.09 4.53 0.58
CA ASN A 276 13.41 5.65 1.46
C ASN A 276 13.19 7.00 0.76
N ALA A 277 13.63 7.14 -0.50
CA ALA A 277 13.38 8.35 -1.29
C ALA A 277 11.87 8.58 -1.50
N LYS A 278 11.12 7.54 -1.88
CA LYS A 278 9.66 7.55 -2.03
C LYS A 278 8.95 7.98 -0.74
N MET A 279 9.34 7.44 0.42
CA MET A 279 8.73 7.82 1.69
C MET A 279 8.99 9.29 2.02
N ALA A 280 10.20 9.79 1.79
CA ALA A 280 10.52 11.20 1.96
C ALA A 280 9.66 12.08 1.02
N VAL A 281 9.51 11.68 -0.25
CA VAL A 281 8.65 12.39 -1.21
C VAL A 281 7.19 12.40 -0.78
N ILE A 282 6.65 11.27 -0.25
CA ILE A 282 5.30 11.23 0.31
C ILE A 282 5.14 12.22 1.46
N CYS A 283 6.14 12.34 2.34
CA CYS A 283 6.13 13.35 3.40
C CYS A 283 6.10 14.76 2.83
N LEU A 284 6.94 15.07 1.84
CA LEU A 284 6.95 16.39 1.18
C LEU A 284 5.62 16.71 0.50
N THR A 285 5.00 15.75 -0.16
CA THR A 285 3.67 15.91 -0.77
C THR A 285 2.63 16.27 0.30
N GLY A 286 2.63 15.59 1.45
CA GLY A 286 1.71 15.89 2.55
C GLY A 286 1.92 17.28 3.14
N ILE A 287 3.17 17.67 3.36
CA ILE A 287 3.54 19.01 3.86
C ILE A 287 3.08 20.08 2.87
N ARG A 288 3.37 19.90 1.57
CA ARG A 288 2.94 20.81 0.52
C ARG A 288 1.42 20.96 0.48
N ASP A 289 0.68 19.87 0.51
CA ASP A 289 -0.79 19.90 0.46
C ASP A 289 -1.38 20.65 1.66
N PHE A 290 -0.72 20.58 2.82
CA PHE A 290 -1.12 21.36 3.99
C PHE A 290 -0.78 22.86 3.82
N VAL A 291 0.43 23.19 3.39
CA VAL A 291 0.87 24.57 3.16
C VAL A 291 0.00 25.28 2.11
N GLU A 292 -0.33 24.58 1.03
CA GLU A 292 -1.20 25.09 -0.04
C GLU A 292 -2.71 24.99 0.29
N GLN A 293 -3.06 24.63 1.53
CA GLN A 293 -4.45 24.51 2.01
C GLN A 293 -5.33 23.54 1.21
N ARG A 294 -4.72 22.52 0.59
CA ARG A 294 -5.44 21.45 -0.10
C ARG A 294 -6.02 20.43 0.87
N THR A 295 -5.44 20.32 2.05
CA THR A 295 -5.91 19.48 3.16
C THR A 295 -5.93 20.26 4.46
N SER A 296 -6.86 19.92 5.35
CA SER A 296 -6.91 20.40 6.73
C SER A 296 -6.46 19.35 7.74
N ASP A 297 -5.88 18.25 7.28
CA ASP A 297 -5.41 17.18 8.16
C ASP A 297 -4.18 17.66 8.93
N ALA A 298 -4.36 17.79 10.26
CA ALA A 298 -3.31 18.28 11.16
C ALA A 298 -2.09 17.34 11.27
N VAL A 299 -2.18 16.10 10.77
CA VAL A 299 -1.05 15.16 10.74
C VAL A 299 -0.03 15.55 9.68
N MET A 300 -0.45 16.19 8.58
CA MET A 300 0.41 16.47 7.44
C MET A 300 1.66 17.28 7.79
N PRO A 301 1.60 18.40 8.54
CA PRO A 301 2.81 19.14 8.91
C PRO A 301 3.77 18.35 9.80
N PHE A 302 3.27 17.36 10.59
CA PHE A 302 4.12 16.52 11.42
C PHE A 302 4.95 15.50 10.62
N LEU A 303 4.65 15.30 9.33
CA LEU A 303 5.46 14.44 8.46
C LEU A 303 6.90 14.98 8.30
N GLU A 304 7.12 16.28 8.51
CA GLU A 304 8.44 16.88 8.52
C GLU A 304 9.37 16.23 9.55
N LEU A 305 8.83 15.79 10.69
CA LEU A 305 9.60 15.14 11.75
C LEU A 305 10.18 13.77 11.34
N LEU A 306 9.67 13.18 10.28
CA LEU A 306 10.13 11.88 9.75
C LEU A 306 11.33 12.05 8.79
N LEU A 307 11.46 13.23 8.15
CA LEU A 307 12.49 13.48 7.13
C LEU A 307 13.92 13.25 7.62
N PRO A 308 14.34 13.69 8.83
CA PRO A 308 15.71 13.49 9.29
C PRO A 308 16.12 12.01 9.35
N ALA A 309 15.25 11.12 9.85
CA ALA A 309 15.54 9.69 9.92
C ALA A 309 15.62 9.06 8.50
N LEU A 310 14.73 9.46 7.59
CA LEU A 310 14.76 9.00 6.20
C LEU A 310 16.01 9.47 5.45
N PHE A 311 16.45 10.69 5.72
CA PHE A 311 17.67 11.26 5.14
C PHE A 311 18.93 10.58 5.69
N GLU A 312 18.95 10.24 6.98
CA GLU A 312 20.03 9.45 7.58
C GLU A 312 20.12 8.06 6.96
N ASP A 313 18.98 7.38 6.81
CA ASP A 313 18.92 6.06 6.14
C ASP A 313 19.44 6.14 4.71
N LEU A 314 19.01 7.15 3.93
CA LEU A 314 19.51 7.38 2.57
C LEU A 314 21.00 7.66 2.52
N ALA A 315 21.51 8.51 3.44
CA ALA A 315 22.92 8.82 3.51
C ALA A 315 23.75 7.57 3.81
N ASN A 316 23.31 6.76 4.77
CA ASN A 316 23.98 5.51 5.10
C ASN A 316 23.96 4.52 3.92
N GLN A 317 22.86 4.40 3.19
CA GLN A 317 22.78 3.56 2.00
C GLN A 317 23.70 4.04 0.87
N LEU A 318 23.75 5.35 0.61
CA LEU A 318 24.59 5.92 -0.46
C LEU A 318 26.08 5.95 -0.11
N LEU A 319 26.45 5.85 1.16
CA LEU A 319 27.85 5.71 1.59
C LEU A 319 28.38 4.28 1.41
N LEU A 320 27.52 3.28 1.19
CA LEU A 320 27.87 1.89 0.97
C LEU A 320 28.17 1.56 -0.50
N VAL A 321 27.95 2.51 -1.40
CA VAL A 321 28.11 2.40 -2.87
C VAL A 321 28.98 3.53 -3.40
#